data_bc6a6ab324df985e6403c1a31edad85b
#
_entry.id   bc6a6ab324df985e6403c1a31edad85b
#
_cell.length_a   1.000
_cell.length_b   1.000
_cell.length_c   1.000
_cell.angle_alpha   90.00
_cell.angle_beta   90.00
_cell.angle_gamma   90.00
#
_symmetry.space_group_name_H-M   'P 1'
#
loop_
_entity.id
_entity.type
_entity.pdbx_description
1 polymer ?
#
loop_
_entity_poly.entity_id
_entity_poly.type
_entity_poly.pdbx_seq_one_letter_code
_entity_poly.pdbx_strand_id
1 'polypeptide(L)' 'MEVVLLERVEKLGQMGDVVTVKNGYARNYLLPQNKALRASKENLSIFEAQ' A
#
# COMPACT_ATOMS: atom_id res chain seq x y z
N MET A 1 -1.93 6.95 7.64
CA MET A 1 -0.77 6.55 6.81
C MET A 1 -1.24 6.26 5.39
N GLU A 2 -0.54 6.79 4.42
CA GLU A 2 -0.85 6.48 3.03
C GLU A 2 -0.02 5.30 2.57
N VAL A 3 -0.64 4.38 1.85
CA VAL A 3 0.03 3.19 1.34
C VAL A 3 -0.35 2.96 -0.11
N VAL A 4 0.56 2.31 -0.85
CA VAL A 4 0.32 1.87 -2.23
C VAL A 4 -0.01 0.39 -2.18
N LEU A 5 -1.15 0.00 -2.72
CA LEU A 5 -1.55 -1.40 -2.70
C LEU A 5 -0.75 -2.21 -3.71
N LEU A 6 -0.18 -3.32 -3.25
CA LEU A 6 0.57 -4.24 -4.10
C LEU A 6 -0.33 -5.30 -4.71
N GLU A 7 -1.52 -5.46 -4.18
CA GLU A 7 -2.51 -6.38 -4.71
C GLU A 7 -3.90 -5.80 -4.46
N ARG A 8 -4.90 -6.38 -5.09
CA ARG A 8 -6.26 -5.94 -4.89
C ARG A 8 -6.72 -6.27 -3.46
N VAL A 9 -7.22 -5.24 -2.76
CA VAL A 9 -7.80 -5.40 -1.43
C VAL A 9 -9.22 -4.87 -1.52
N GLU A 10 -10.20 -5.75 -1.39
CA GLU A 10 -11.61 -5.40 -1.64
C GLU A 10 -12.09 -4.17 -0.87
N LYS A 11 -11.64 -4.02 0.36
CA LYS A 11 -12.09 -2.93 1.20
C LYS A 11 -11.34 -1.62 0.95
N LEU A 12 -10.23 -1.67 0.23
CA LEU A 12 -9.36 -0.51 0.07
C LEU A 12 -9.23 -0.05 -1.37
N GLY A 13 -9.11 -0.99 -2.30
CA GLY A 13 -8.96 -0.62 -3.69
C GLY A 13 -8.23 -1.68 -4.48
N GLN A 14 -7.70 -1.29 -5.63
CA GLN A 14 -7.02 -2.20 -6.54
C GLN A 14 -5.51 -2.02 -6.47
N MET A 15 -4.80 -2.93 -7.11
CA MET A 15 -3.34 -2.86 -7.19
C MET A 15 -2.92 -1.53 -7.80
N GLY A 16 -2.00 -0.85 -7.14
CA GLY A 16 -1.51 0.44 -7.59
C GLY A 16 -2.23 1.63 -7.00
N ASP A 17 -3.36 1.42 -6.33
CA ASP A 17 -4.09 2.52 -5.70
C ASP A 17 -3.36 3.02 -4.46
N VAL A 18 -3.33 4.33 -4.29
CA VAL A 18 -2.81 4.95 -3.07
C VAL A 18 -4.01 5.22 -2.16
N VAL A 19 -3.99 4.64 -0.99
CA VAL A 19 -5.08 4.76 -0.04
C VAL A 19 -4.56 5.20 1.32
N THR A 20 -5.42 5.87 2.08
CA THR A 20 -5.11 6.30 3.45
C THR A 20 -5.74 5.32 4.43
N VAL A 21 -4.92 4.78 5.32
CA VAL A 21 -5.37 3.83 6.34
C VAL A 21 -4.82 4.23 7.70
N LYS A 22 -5.37 3.64 8.76
CA LYS A 22 -4.85 3.87 10.10
C LYS A 22 -3.48 3.24 10.24
N ASN A 23 -2.60 3.91 10.99
CA ASN A 23 -1.23 3.43 11.16
C ASN A 23 -1.17 2.00 11.71
N GLY A 24 -2.00 1.68 12.70
CA GLY A 24 -2.04 0.33 13.26
C GLY A 24 -2.44 -0.71 12.24
N TYR A 25 -3.45 -0.42 11.44
CA TYR A 25 -3.89 -1.33 10.40
C TYR A 25 -2.79 -1.57 9.36
N ALA A 26 -2.15 -0.51 8.91
CA ALA A 26 -1.09 -0.63 7.93
C ALA A 26 0.09 -1.45 8.47
N ARG A 27 0.54 -1.13 9.68
CA ARG A 27 1.70 -1.79 10.27
C ARG A 27 1.44 -3.24 10.66
N ASN A 28 0.24 -3.55 11.14
CA ASN A 28 -0.06 -4.87 11.66
C ASN A 28 -0.64 -5.82 10.63
N TYR A 29 -1.15 -5.29 9.54
CA TYR A 29 -1.84 -6.10 8.54
C TYR A 29 -1.23 -5.96 7.15
N LEU A 30 -1.24 -4.73 6.62
CA LEU A 30 -0.86 -4.53 5.22
C LEU A 30 0.63 -4.74 4.97
N LEU A 31 1.47 -4.12 5.77
CA LEU A 31 2.92 -4.18 5.55
C LEU A 31 3.50 -5.56 5.84
N PRO A 32 3.18 -6.20 6.99
CA PRO A 32 3.72 -7.53 7.26
C PRO A 32 3.30 -8.59 6.26
N GLN A 33 2.13 -8.45 5.66
CA GLN A 33 1.63 -9.41 4.68
C GLN A 33 2.00 -9.04 3.25
N ASN A 34 2.77 -7.98 3.07
CA ASN A 34 3.20 -7.51 1.75
C ASN A 34 2.02 -7.21 0.83
N LYS A 35 0.91 -6.76 1.40
CA LYS A 35 -0.26 -6.35 0.62
C LYS A 35 -0.17 -4.92 0.16
N ALA A 36 0.68 -4.13 0.80
CA ALA A 36 0.87 -2.73 0.45
C ALA A 36 2.25 -2.28 0.88
N LEU A 37 2.71 -1.21 0.28
CA LEU A 37 3.95 -0.54 0.69
C LEU A 37 3.58 0.86 1.16
N ARG A 38 4.40 1.40 2.07
CA ARG A 38 4.24 2.78 2.49
C ARG A 38 4.33 3.69 1.27
N ALA A 39 3.38 4.60 1.14
CA ALA A 39 3.34 5.52 0.00
C ALA A 39 4.39 6.60 0.19
N SER A 40 5.60 6.32 -0.27
CA SER A 40 6.68 7.27 -0.31
C SER A 40 7.08 7.45 -1.77
N LYS A 41 7.81 8.54 -2.04
CA LYS A 41 8.26 8.82 -3.39
C LYS A 41 9.05 7.65 -3.96
N GLU A 42 9.88 7.03 -3.15
CA GLU A 42 10.69 5.89 -3.57
C GLU A 42 9.84 4.68 -3.90
N ASN A 43 8.86 4.36 -3.07
CA ASN A 43 7.99 3.21 -3.30
C ASN A 43 7.08 3.42 -4.51
N LEU A 44 6.60 4.63 -4.71
CA LEU A 44 5.80 4.94 -5.88
C LEU A 44 6.62 4.78 -7.15
N SER A 45 7.88 5.20 -7.12
CA SER A 45 8.78 5.08 -8.25
C SER A 45 9.05 3.61 -8.58
N ILE A 46 9.27 2.78 -7.58
CA ILE A 46 9.47 1.35 -7.76
C ILE A 46 8.25 0.71 -8.44
N PHE A 47 7.06 1.08 -7.99
CA PHE A 47 5.84 0.54 -8.56
C PHE A 47 5.68 0.96 -10.03
N GLU A 48 5.97 2.21 -10.33
CA GLU A 48 5.85 2.72 -11.70
C GLU A 48 6.87 2.06 -12.64
N ALA A 49 8.02 1.66 -12.12
CA ALA A 49 9.06 1.04 -12.92
C ALA A 49 8.72 -0.39 -13.34
N GLN A 50 7.72 -0.97 -12.75
CA GLN A 50 7.28 -2.30 -13.10
C GLN A 50 6.09 -2.25 -14.04
#